data_e964735b550f3f5f8a1494f88ec56dc5
#
_entry.id   e964735b550f3f5f8a1494f88ec56dc5
#
_cell.length_a   1.000
_cell.length_b   1.000
_cell.length_c   1.000
_cell.angle_alpha   90.00
_cell.angle_beta   90.00
_cell.angle_gamma   90.00
#
_symmetry.space_group_name_H-M   'P 1'
#
loop_
_entity.id
_entity.type
_entity.pdbx_description
1 polymer ?
#
loop_
_entity_poly.entity_id
_entity_poly.type
_entity_poly.pdbx_seq_one_letter_code
_entity_poly.pdbx_strand_id
1 'polypeptide(L)'
;MSRMILAFALFGIALIAPFSCNAQSSIVLKSDSIDLPDRGVMFSGPGSDTLNTNCLACHSAGMVLNQPALTAAAWQAEAEKMIHVYKAPVDEKDVPAIVDYLVRTKGAK
;
A
#
# COMPACT_ATOMS: atom_id res chain seq x y z
N MET A 1 -71.11 24.40 8.62
CA MET A 1 -69.77 23.87 9.03
C MET A 1 -69.09 23.02 7.96
N SER A 2 -69.36 23.30 6.67
CA SER A 2 -68.81 22.41 5.59
C SER A 2 -67.95 23.12 4.56
N ARG A 3 -67.57 24.38 4.79
CA ARG A 3 -66.79 25.18 3.78
C ARG A 3 -65.36 25.47 4.23
N MET A 4 -64.93 25.06 5.42
CA MET A 4 -63.63 25.38 6.02
C MET A 4 -62.64 24.23 5.94
N ILE A 5 -63.08 23.05 5.54
CA ILE A 5 -62.19 21.84 5.47
C ILE A 5 -61.53 21.67 4.10
N LEU A 6 -62.04 22.33 3.04
CA LEU A 6 -61.48 22.22 1.67
C LEU A 6 -60.25 23.11 1.40
N ALA A 7 -59.96 24.10 2.25
CA ALA A 7 -58.87 25.04 2.04
C ALA A 7 -57.49 24.55 2.49
N PHE A 8 -57.42 23.50 3.31
CA PHE A 8 -56.17 22.97 3.81
C PHE A 8 -55.56 21.81 2.99
N ALA A 9 -56.30 21.26 2.04
CA ALA A 9 -55.85 20.12 1.25
C ALA A 9 -55.00 20.47 0.03
N LEU A 10 -54.88 21.76 -0.34
CA LEU A 10 -54.15 22.18 -1.55
C LEU A 10 -52.75 22.77 -1.30
N PHE A 11 -52.28 22.84 -0.04
CA PHE A 11 -51.00 23.47 0.29
C PHE A 11 -49.86 22.46 0.52
N GLY A 12 -50.12 21.16 0.38
CA GLY A 12 -49.16 20.09 0.74
C GLY A 12 -48.38 19.44 -0.43
N ILE A 13 -48.57 19.86 -1.69
CA ILE A 13 -48.02 19.10 -2.84
C ILE A 13 -46.87 19.82 -3.57
N ALA A 14 -46.36 20.91 -3.07
CA ALA A 14 -45.42 21.75 -3.80
C ALA A 14 -43.98 21.79 -3.30
N LEU A 15 -43.39 20.68 -2.87
CA LEU A 15 -41.95 20.66 -2.49
C LEU A 15 -41.30 19.28 -2.55
N ILE A 16 -41.57 18.53 -3.62
CA ILE A 16 -40.68 17.44 -4.02
C ILE A 16 -40.03 17.87 -5.35
N ALA A 17 -39.06 18.76 -5.26
CA ALA A 17 -38.15 18.99 -6.37
C ALA A 17 -37.32 17.71 -6.56
N PRO A 18 -37.31 17.10 -7.76
CA PRO A 18 -36.39 15.99 -8.01
C PRO A 18 -34.97 16.55 -7.89
N PHE A 19 -34.21 16.09 -6.91
CA PHE A 19 -32.76 16.29 -6.84
C PHE A 19 -32.18 15.53 -8.04
N SER A 20 -32.03 16.21 -9.17
CA SER A 20 -31.30 15.70 -10.31
C SER A 20 -29.82 15.65 -9.91
N CYS A 21 -29.38 14.50 -9.41
CA CYS A 21 -27.99 14.22 -9.21
C CYS A 21 -27.32 14.09 -10.60
N ASN A 22 -26.82 15.20 -11.12
CA ASN A 22 -26.03 15.22 -12.36
C ASN A 22 -24.61 14.78 -12.05
N ALA A 23 -24.41 13.48 -11.85
CA ALA A 23 -23.09 12.87 -11.79
C ALA A 23 -22.67 12.43 -13.20
N GLN A 24 -22.30 13.38 -14.03
CA GLN A 24 -21.77 13.12 -15.37
C GLN A 24 -20.49 13.91 -15.60
N SER A 25 -19.43 13.52 -14.90
CA SER A 25 -18.09 13.71 -15.43
C SER A 25 -17.64 12.38 -16.01
N SER A 26 -17.71 12.22 -17.32
CA SER A 26 -17.11 11.09 -17.99
C SER A 26 -15.60 11.22 -17.89
N ILE A 27 -14.98 10.40 -17.03
CA ILE A 27 -13.52 10.28 -16.98
C ILE A 27 -13.11 9.53 -18.23
N VAL A 28 -12.47 10.21 -19.16
CA VAL A 28 -11.86 9.57 -20.33
C VAL A 28 -10.50 9.04 -19.91
N LEU A 29 -10.41 7.73 -19.71
CA LEU A 29 -9.13 7.06 -19.47
C LEU A 29 -8.36 6.97 -20.78
N LYS A 30 -7.17 7.56 -20.82
CA LYS A 30 -6.23 7.44 -21.93
C LYS A 30 -5.08 6.57 -21.48
N SER A 31 -4.80 5.51 -22.24
CA SER A 31 -3.60 4.71 -22.02
C SER A 31 -2.39 5.49 -22.50
N ASP A 32 -1.35 5.54 -21.69
CA ASP A 32 -0.05 6.09 -22.03
C ASP A 32 1.03 5.05 -21.79
N SER A 33 2.09 5.09 -22.58
CA SER A 33 3.25 4.22 -22.43
C SER A 33 4.38 5.03 -21.84
N ILE A 34 4.84 4.63 -20.66
CA ILE A 34 6.00 5.23 -20.01
C ILE A 34 7.11 4.21 -19.88
N ASP A 35 8.33 4.62 -20.16
CA ASP A 35 9.51 3.83 -19.83
C ASP A 35 9.71 3.89 -18.31
N LEU A 36 9.62 2.73 -17.66
CA LEU A 36 9.89 2.64 -16.22
C LEU A 36 11.41 2.77 -16.01
N PRO A 37 11.83 3.54 -15.00
CA PRO A 37 13.25 3.59 -14.65
C PRO A 37 13.74 2.20 -14.27
N ASP A 38 15.01 1.92 -14.55
CA ASP A 38 15.67 0.70 -14.10
C ASP A 38 15.42 0.45 -12.61
N ARG A 39 15.45 -0.83 -12.20
CA ARG A 39 15.09 -1.30 -10.85
C ARG A 39 15.80 -0.61 -9.68
N GLY A 40 16.53 0.45 -9.93
CA GLY A 40 17.24 1.20 -8.91
C GLY A 40 18.39 0.42 -8.27
N VAL A 41 18.88 0.92 -7.17
CA VAL A 41 20.00 0.33 -6.44
C VAL A 41 19.62 -1.06 -5.92
N MET A 42 20.43 -2.06 -6.25
CA MET A 42 20.36 -3.40 -5.69
C MET A 42 21.17 -3.49 -4.38
N PHE A 43 20.91 -4.49 -3.57
CA PHE A 43 21.82 -4.84 -2.48
C PHE A 43 23.15 -5.29 -3.05
N SER A 44 24.24 -4.92 -2.41
CA SER A 44 25.60 -5.19 -2.88
C SER A 44 26.51 -5.72 -1.77
N GLY A 45 27.55 -6.40 -2.17
CA GLY A 45 28.52 -7.00 -1.24
C GLY A 45 28.16 -8.44 -0.82
N PRO A 46 28.97 -9.04 0.05
CA PRO A 46 28.79 -10.44 0.44
C PRO A 46 27.40 -10.73 1.05
N GLY A 47 26.71 -11.74 0.53
CA GLY A 47 25.39 -12.14 0.98
C GLY A 47 24.23 -11.34 0.39
N SER A 48 24.49 -10.38 -0.50
CA SER A 48 23.43 -9.58 -1.14
C SER A 48 22.50 -10.39 -2.03
N ASP A 49 22.94 -11.51 -2.59
CA ASP A 49 22.14 -12.33 -3.51
C ASP A 49 20.85 -12.83 -2.85
N THR A 50 20.95 -13.25 -1.58
CA THR A 50 19.78 -13.70 -0.82
C THR A 50 18.73 -12.58 -0.69
N LEU A 51 19.16 -11.33 -0.42
CA LEU A 51 18.24 -10.20 -0.33
C LEU A 51 17.70 -9.80 -1.71
N ASN A 52 18.55 -9.80 -2.73
CA ASN A 52 18.12 -9.48 -4.08
C ASN A 52 17.06 -10.48 -4.59
N THR A 53 17.21 -11.76 -4.24
CA THR A 53 16.23 -12.78 -4.62
C THR A 53 14.92 -12.66 -3.83
N ASN A 54 15.02 -12.45 -2.51
CA ASN A 54 13.85 -12.52 -1.63
C ASN A 54 13.14 -11.17 -1.44
N CYS A 55 13.87 -10.04 -1.39
CA CYS A 55 13.29 -8.75 -1.02
C CYS A 55 12.85 -7.91 -2.23
N LEU A 56 13.60 -7.97 -3.34
CA LEU A 56 13.34 -7.10 -4.51
C LEU A 56 12.10 -7.48 -5.31
N ALA A 57 11.44 -8.59 -4.97
CA ALA A 57 10.14 -8.94 -5.56
C ALA A 57 9.05 -7.91 -5.19
N CYS A 58 9.13 -7.32 -4.00
CA CYS A 58 8.10 -6.43 -3.43
C CYS A 58 8.65 -5.06 -3.02
N HIS A 59 9.93 -4.94 -2.68
CA HIS A 59 10.57 -3.73 -2.19
C HIS A 59 11.71 -3.27 -3.08
N SER A 60 12.05 -1.99 -3.05
CA SER A 60 13.36 -1.54 -3.51
C SER A 60 14.41 -1.74 -2.43
N ALA A 61 15.67 -1.97 -2.81
CA ALA A 61 16.77 -2.02 -1.84
C ALA A 61 16.84 -0.73 -1.01
N GLY A 62 16.60 0.43 -1.64
CA GLY A 62 16.57 1.72 -0.95
C GLY A 62 15.53 1.78 0.17
N MET A 63 14.35 1.17 0.00
CA MET A 63 13.33 1.11 1.03
C MET A 63 13.83 0.40 2.29
N VAL A 64 14.59 -0.68 2.13
CA VAL A 64 15.17 -1.42 3.25
C VAL A 64 16.39 -0.71 3.83
N LEU A 65 17.29 -0.20 2.97
CA LEU A 65 18.52 0.45 3.38
C LEU A 65 18.30 1.80 4.06
N ASN A 66 17.15 2.45 3.86
CA ASN A 66 16.79 3.71 4.52
C ASN A 66 16.05 3.50 5.86
N GLN A 67 15.80 2.25 6.28
CA GLN A 67 15.25 1.98 7.60
C GLN A 67 16.24 2.41 8.71
N PRO A 68 15.77 2.70 9.91
CA PRO A 68 16.65 2.91 11.06
C PRO A 68 17.59 1.73 11.30
N ALA A 69 18.69 1.97 11.99
CA ALA A 69 19.55 0.89 12.44
C ALA A 69 18.83 0.04 13.50
N LEU A 70 18.62 -1.25 13.20
CA LEU A 70 17.89 -2.16 14.05
C LEU A 70 18.80 -3.25 14.61
N THR A 71 18.44 -3.80 15.77
CA THR A 71 19.10 -4.97 16.35
C THR A 71 18.83 -6.22 15.51
N ALA A 72 19.63 -7.26 15.68
CA ALA A 72 19.41 -8.56 15.03
C ALA A 72 18.00 -9.11 15.30
N ALA A 73 17.55 -9.05 16.55
CA ALA A 73 16.21 -9.51 16.93
C ALA A 73 15.08 -8.71 16.24
N ALA A 74 15.27 -7.40 16.08
CA ALA A 74 14.30 -6.55 15.39
C ALA A 74 14.28 -6.83 13.87
N TRP A 75 15.44 -7.04 13.24
CA TRP A 75 15.52 -7.44 11.85
C TRP A 75 14.88 -8.82 11.61
N GLN A 76 15.11 -9.78 12.52
CA GLN A 76 14.48 -11.08 12.46
C GLN A 76 12.95 -10.97 12.55
N ALA A 77 12.44 -10.23 13.53
CA ALA A 77 11.00 -10.02 13.70
C ALA A 77 10.36 -9.37 12.46
N GLU A 78 11.07 -8.44 11.81
CA GLU A 78 10.59 -7.80 10.60
C GLU A 78 10.56 -8.76 9.40
N ALA A 79 11.59 -9.61 9.23
CA ALA A 79 11.60 -10.65 8.20
C ALA A 79 10.48 -11.68 8.41
N GLU A 80 10.29 -12.16 9.64
CA GLU A 80 9.21 -13.06 10.01
C GLU A 80 7.83 -12.43 9.76
N LYS A 81 7.67 -11.15 10.05
CA LYS A 81 6.44 -10.41 9.74
C LYS A 81 6.15 -10.38 8.24
N MET A 82 7.16 -10.20 7.38
CA MET A 82 6.97 -10.28 5.93
C MET A 82 6.44 -11.65 5.54
N ILE A 83 6.96 -12.74 6.10
CA ILE A 83 6.54 -14.10 5.80
C ILE A 83 5.13 -14.38 6.34
N HIS A 84 4.91 -14.17 7.63
CA HIS A 84 3.71 -14.66 8.30
C HIS A 84 2.50 -13.73 8.16
N VAL A 85 2.72 -12.42 8.13
CA VAL A 85 1.63 -11.42 8.04
C VAL A 85 1.36 -11.05 6.58
N TYR A 86 2.41 -10.67 5.85
CA TYR A 86 2.28 -10.19 4.47
C TYR A 86 2.39 -11.29 3.42
N LYS A 87 2.66 -12.54 3.85
CA LYS A 87 2.74 -13.71 2.97
C LYS A 87 3.78 -13.57 1.86
N ALA A 88 4.89 -12.89 2.19
CA ALA A 88 6.01 -12.77 1.27
C ALA A 88 6.58 -14.16 0.93
N PRO A 89 6.93 -14.44 -0.33
CA PRO A 89 7.46 -15.73 -0.76
C PRO A 89 8.95 -15.87 -0.39
N VAL A 90 9.28 -15.69 0.88
CA VAL A 90 10.62 -15.85 1.44
C VAL A 90 10.69 -17.18 2.17
N ASP A 91 11.70 -17.98 1.85
CA ASP A 91 11.94 -19.23 2.56
C ASP A 91 12.50 -18.93 3.96
N GLU A 92 11.91 -19.53 4.99
CA GLU A 92 12.35 -19.34 6.39
C GLU A 92 13.82 -19.70 6.60
N LYS A 93 14.35 -20.63 5.82
CA LYS A 93 15.80 -20.98 5.88
C LYS A 93 16.73 -19.83 5.50
N ASP A 94 16.23 -18.86 4.72
CA ASP A 94 17.01 -17.70 4.26
C ASP A 94 17.02 -16.55 5.29
N VAL A 95 16.11 -16.57 6.28
CA VAL A 95 15.99 -15.52 7.29
C VAL A 95 17.30 -15.25 8.04
N PRO A 96 18.07 -16.26 8.49
CA PRO A 96 19.36 -16.02 9.17
C PRO A 96 20.36 -15.27 8.28
N ALA A 97 20.44 -15.59 7.00
CA ALA A 97 21.35 -14.93 6.06
C ALA A 97 20.90 -13.48 5.76
N ILE A 98 19.60 -13.26 5.66
CA ILE A 98 19.02 -11.92 5.50
C ILE A 98 19.34 -11.06 6.71
N VAL A 99 19.10 -11.58 7.92
CA VAL A 99 19.37 -10.86 9.17
C VAL A 99 20.85 -10.55 9.33
N ASP A 100 21.73 -11.51 9.05
CA ASP A 100 23.18 -11.31 9.12
C ASP A 100 23.65 -10.18 8.18
N TYR A 101 23.17 -10.17 6.94
CA TYR A 101 23.46 -9.09 6.00
C TYR A 101 22.96 -7.72 6.50
N LEU A 102 21.71 -7.64 6.98
CA LEU A 102 21.12 -6.39 7.46
C LEU A 102 21.83 -5.87 8.71
N VAL A 103 22.20 -6.74 9.63
CA VAL A 103 22.98 -6.35 10.82
C VAL A 103 24.35 -5.80 10.45
N ARG A 104 25.05 -6.43 9.52
CA ARG A 104 26.37 -5.93 9.06
C ARG A 104 26.26 -4.60 8.34
N THR A 105 25.18 -4.39 7.59
CA THR A 105 25.00 -3.21 6.74
C THR A 105 24.28 -2.08 7.46
N LYS A 106 23.31 -2.40 8.30
CA LYS A 106 22.37 -1.45 8.93
C LYS A 106 22.10 -1.78 10.41
N GLY A 107 22.90 -2.61 11.05
CA GLY A 107 22.69 -2.96 12.47
C GLY A 107 22.93 -1.80 13.42
N ALA A 108 22.17 -1.74 14.52
CA ALA A 108 22.46 -0.89 15.66
C ALA A 108 23.75 -1.38 16.34
N LYS A 109 24.67 -0.44 16.60
CA LYS A 109 25.90 -0.70 17.34
C LYS A 109 25.63 -0.73 18.85
#